data_5123e7d16f0c328ff21cf11ac514505d
#
_entry.id   5123e7d16f0c328ff21cf11ac514505d
#
_cell.length_a   1.000
_cell.length_b   1.000
_cell.length_c   1.000
_cell.angle_alpha   90.00
_cell.angle_beta   90.00
_cell.angle_gamma   90.00
#
_symmetry.space_group_name_H-M   'P 1'
#
loop_
_entity.id
_entity.type
_entity.pdbx_description
1 polymer ?
#
loop_
_entity_poly.entity_id
_entity_poly.type
_entity_poly.pdbx_seq_one_letter_code
_entity_poly.pdbx_strand_id
1 'polypeptide(L)'
;AYKTYLHFTKEQDELIWMSERDGWNHLYLYAANGKLRNRITRGDWMVRKVTHVDEEQRQIWFDAMGVKPGQDPYYVHHCRVSFDGSGFAVLTSGHGTHEVEFSPDRSCFIDKWSRVDLPPVHALRHSTDGKLITELEKADVQDWKAAGNEFPTRFVAKGRDGKTDIHGVIQRPANFDPSMKYPVVEYIYAGPHSFYAPKSFRSSYTHRRDLLARGFVVVQMDGMGTNWRGKKFHDVCWHNLGDAGFPDRIAWMKAAAKSRPWMDLSRVGIYGGSAGGQNAMRALIAHSGFYHAAAADCGCHDNRMDKIWWNEAWMGWPIGDHYGESSNVAQAHRLKGELLLMLGGEDRNVDPASTIQAVDALVKAGKDFEFVLQPSGGHGSAESTYGKKRRLDFFIRHLRP
;
A
#
# COMPACT_ATOMS: atom_id res chain seq x y z
N ALA A 1 0.83 12.48 9.68
CA ALA A 1 -0.10 11.60 10.37
C ALA A 1 0.43 10.15 10.37
N TYR A 2 0.09 9.35 11.37
CA TYR A 2 0.47 7.94 11.54
C TYR A 2 1.96 7.65 11.80
N LYS A 3 2.83 8.66 11.90
CA LYS A 3 4.26 8.55 12.21
C LYS A 3 4.57 9.38 13.46
N THR A 4 3.85 9.13 14.54
CA THR A 4 4.01 9.86 15.79
C THR A 4 4.40 8.89 16.88
N TYR A 5 5.47 9.20 17.59
CA TYR A 5 5.88 8.51 18.81
C TYR A 5 6.40 9.53 19.81
N LEU A 6 6.02 9.34 21.05
CA LEU A 6 6.39 10.18 22.17
C LEU A 6 6.62 9.27 23.38
N HIS A 7 7.78 9.39 24.02
CA HIS A 7 8.09 8.69 25.25
C HIS A 7 8.83 9.64 26.21
N PHE A 8 8.25 9.87 27.37
CA PHE A 8 8.88 10.58 28.47
C PHE A 8 9.62 9.58 29.35
N THR A 9 10.90 9.84 29.63
CA THR A 9 11.67 9.03 30.59
C THR A 9 11.26 9.38 32.03
N LYS A 10 11.23 8.37 32.90
CA LYS A 10 10.72 8.52 34.27
C LYS A 10 11.64 9.33 35.18
N GLU A 11 12.95 9.15 35.03
CA GLU A 11 13.93 9.65 36.01
C GLU A 11 14.86 10.78 35.50
N GLN A 12 14.92 10.99 34.16
CA GLN A 12 15.96 11.86 33.58
C GLN A 12 15.39 13.08 32.85
N ASP A 13 14.11 13.37 33.00
CA ASP A 13 13.47 14.52 32.38
C ASP A 13 13.80 14.63 30.86
N GLU A 14 13.72 13.52 30.14
CA GLU A 14 14.01 13.46 28.73
C GLU A 14 12.79 13.00 27.94
N LEU A 15 12.79 13.33 26.66
CA LEU A 15 11.73 13.01 25.73
C LEU A 15 12.33 12.38 24.47
N ILE A 16 11.87 11.18 24.10
CA ILE A 16 12.12 10.59 22.80
C ILE A 16 10.97 10.98 21.86
N TRP A 17 11.30 11.66 20.78
CA TRP A 17 10.36 12.15 19.78
C TRP A 17 10.65 11.57 18.40
N MET A 18 9.61 11.17 17.66
CA MET A 18 9.72 10.73 16.27
C MET A 18 9.37 11.87 15.31
N SER A 19 10.19 12.11 14.27
CA SER A 19 10.00 13.21 13.33
C SER A 19 10.59 12.93 11.95
N GLU A 20 9.93 13.45 10.91
CA GLU A 20 10.39 13.41 9.50
C GLU A 20 11.15 14.70 9.09
N ARG A 21 11.61 15.53 10.03
CA ARG A 21 12.22 16.86 9.76
C ARG A 21 13.42 16.83 8.81
N ASP A 22 14.13 15.71 8.77
CA ASP A 22 15.32 15.52 7.93
C ASP A 22 15.01 14.69 6.66
N GLY A 23 13.74 14.60 6.27
CA GLY A 23 13.31 13.87 5.08
C GLY A 23 13.00 12.38 5.29
N TRP A 24 13.37 11.83 6.46
CA TRP A 24 13.10 10.45 6.88
C TRP A 24 12.57 10.42 8.31
N ASN A 25 11.77 9.44 8.64
CA ASN A 25 11.18 9.30 9.97
C ASN A 25 12.21 8.73 10.95
N HIS A 26 12.71 9.56 11.88
CA HIS A 26 13.75 9.22 12.82
C HIS A 26 13.41 9.60 14.25
N LEU A 27 14.18 9.05 15.20
CA LEU A 27 14.09 9.32 16.64
C LEU A 27 15.07 10.43 17.05
N TYR A 28 14.61 11.29 17.94
CA TYR A 28 15.34 12.43 18.49
C TYR A 28 15.20 12.44 20.01
N LEU A 29 16.28 12.72 20.73
CA LEU A 29 16.29 12.88 22.18
C LEU A 29 16.26 14.36 22.55
N TYR A 30 15.34 14.74 23.41
CA TYR A 30 15.20 16.08 23.95
C TYR A 30 15.33 16.09 25.46
N ALA A 31 15.82 17.20 26.03
CA ALA A 31 15.67 17.51 27.45
C ALA A 31 14.23 18.01 27.71
N ALA A 32 13.77 17.93 28.96
CA ALA A 32 12.43 18.39 29.37
C ALA A 32 12.14 19.87 29.05
N ASN A 33 13.16 20.70 28.97
CA ASN A 33 13.05 22.11 28.56
C ASN A 33 12.90 22.31 27.04
N GLY A 34 12.72 21.24 26.27
CA GLY A 34 12.55 21.27 24.81
C GLY A 34 13.84 21.41 24.00
N LYS A 35 15.00 21.44 24.64
CA LYS A 35 16.30 21.49 23.94
C LYS A 35 16.65 20.14 23.36
N LEU A 36 16.91 20.07 22.04
CA LEU A 36 17.42 18.87 21.38
C LEU A 36 18.77 18.48 21.97
N ARG A 37 18.90 17.24 22.48
CA ARG A 37 20.17 16.66 22.92
C ARG A 37 20.93 16.06 21.75
N ASN A 38 20.29 15.11 21.05
CA ASN A 38 20.88 14.48 19.86
C ASN A 38 19.79 13.83 18.97
N ARG A 39 20.20 13.52 17.74
CA ARG A 39 19.48 12.64 16.83
C ARG A 39 19.89 11.20 17.12
N ILE A 40 18.93 10.35 17.50
CA ILE A 40 19.17 8.95 17.90
C ILE A 40 19.39 8.08 16.66
N THR A 41 18.52 8.19 15.63
CA THR A 41 18.63 7.40 14.41
C THR A 41 18.86 8.29 13.19
N ARG A 42 19.57 7.80 12.16
CA ARG A 42 19.93 8.56 10.95
C ARG A 42 20.13 7.64 9.76
N GLY A 43 19.95 8.17 8.53
CA GLY A 43 20.18 7.45 7.26
C GLY A 43 19.01 7.61 6.30
N ASP A 44 19.15 7.06 5.10
CA ASP A 44 18.11 7.06 4.05
C ASP A 44 17.14 5.90 4.23
N TRP A 45 16.62 5.76 5.42
CA TRP A 45 15.67 4.76 5.87
C TRP A 45 14.80 5.33 7.00
N MET A 46 13.79 4.61 7.45
CA MET A 46 12.87 5.13 8.45
C MET A 46 12.62 4.19 9.62
N VAL A 47 12.38 4.77 10.79
CA VAL A 47 11.75 4.10 11.93
C VAL A 47 10.26 3.93 11.63
N ARG A 48 9.77 2.70 11.68
CA ARG A 48 8.34 2.41 11.50
C ARG A 48 7.58 2.47 12.81
N LYS A 49 8.13 1.83 13.85
CA LYS A 49 7.49 1.69 15.15
C LYS A 49 8.54 1.43 16.23
N VAL A 50 8.48 2.15 17.32
CA VAL A 50 9.22 1.78 18.54
C VAL A 50 8.49 0.63 19.22
N THR A 51 9.19 -0.43 19.54
CA THR A 51 8.64 -1.65 20.13
C THR A 51 8.96 -1.77 21.61
N HIS A 52 10.10 -1.21 22.04
CA HIS A 52 10.50 -1.22 23.45
C HIS A 52 11.51 -0.10 23.74
N VAL A 53 11.46 0.46 24.95
CA VAL A 53 12.45 1.39 25.51
C VAL A 53 12.91 0.82 26.85
N ASP A 54 14.21 0.61 26.98
CA ASP A 54 14.86 0.27 28.22
C ASP A 54 15.57 1.54 28.75
N GLU A 55 15.02 2.14 29.78
CA GLU A 55 15.53 3.39 30.36
C GLU A 55 16.79 3.17 31.20
N GLU A 56 16.92 1.99 31.83
CA GLU A 56 18.10 1.66 32.65
C GLU A 56 19.35 1.48 31.78
N GLN A 57 19.21 0.68 30.70
CA GLN A 57 20.30 0.45 29.76
C GLN A 57 20.39 1.55 28.68
N ARG A 58 19.43 2.47 28.66
CA ARG A 58 19.30 3.55 27.66
C ARG A 58 19.33 3.03 26.23
N GLN A 59 18.50 2.03 25.95
CA GLN A 59 18.38 1.39 24.64
C GLN A 59 16.95 1.41 24.11
N ILE A 60 16.81 1.43 22.79
CA ILE A 60 15.53 1.44 22.08
C ILE A 60 15.54 0.30 21.06
N TRP A 61 14.48 -0.52 21.09
CA TRP A 61 14.18 -1.48 20.02
C TRP A 61 13.06 -0.95 19.16
N PHE A 62 13.20 -1.13 17.86
CA PHE A 62 12.26 -0.59 16.91
C PHE A 62 12.25 -1.37 15.58
N ASP A 63 11.15 -1.29 14.87
CA ASP A 63 11.05 -1.75 13.50
C ASP A 63 11.49 -0.62 12.55
N ALA A 64 12.32 -0.97 11.58
CA ALA A 64 12.82 -0.07 10.54
C ALA A 64 12.45 -0.56 9.14
N MET A 65 12.29 0.36 8.21
CA MET A 65 12.04 0.09 6.79
C MET A 65 13.08 0.79 5.93
N GLY A 66 13.56 0.09 4.86
CA GLY A 66 14.61 0.62 4.00
C GLY A 66 16.03 0.51 4.55
N VAL A 67 16.22 -0.10 5.72
CA VAL A 67 17.51 -0.17 6.44
C VAL A 67 18.53 -1.12 5.79
N LYS A 68 18.08 -2.03 4.93
CA LYS A 68 18.95 -2.96 4.20
C LYS A 68 19.05 -2.54 2.73
N PRO A 69 20.20 -2.00 2.28
CA PRO A 69 20.42 -1.66 0.87
C PRO A 69 20.20 -2.88 -0.05
N GLY A 70 19.61 -2.64 -1.22
CA GLY A 70 19.37 -3.69 -2.23
C GLY A 70 18.14 -4.57 -1.97
N GLN A 71 17.47 -4.39 -0.83
CA GLN A 71 16.17 -5.01 -0.56
C GLN A 71 15.01 -4.08 -0.93
N ASP A 72 13.78 -4.63 -0.95
CA ASP A 72 12.57 -3.83 -1.07
C ASP A 72 12.47 -2.90 0.17
N PRO A 73 12.41 -1.57 0.00
CA PRO A 73 12.44 -0.62 1.11
C PRO A 73 11.22 -0.71 2.03
N TYR A 74 10.21 -1.48 1.67
CA TYR A 74 9.04 -1.76 2.52
C TYR A 74 9.22 -2.98 3.42
N TYR A 75 10.33 -3.72 3.32
CA TYR A 75 10.59 -4.81 4.25
C TYR A 75 10.93 -4.24 5.63
N VAL A 76 10.27 -4.82 6.63
CA VAL A 76 10.47 -4.49 8.04
C VAL A 76 11.64 -5.29 8.57
N HIS A 77 12.57 -4.63 9.22
CA HIS A 77 13.65 -5.23 10.00
C HIS A 77 13.59 -4.75 11.44
N HIS A 78 13.88 -5.64 12.39
CA HIS A 78 13.97 -5.27 13.80
C HIS A 78 15.37 -4.77 14.12
N CYS A 79 15.44 -3.64 14.82
CA CYS A 79 16.68 -2.91 15.10
C CYS A 79 16.78 -2.52 16.57
N ARG A 80 18.00 -2.21 17.01
CA ARG A 80 18.29 -1.64 18.34
C ARG A 80 19.28 -0.49 18.20
N VAL A 81 19.19 0.50 19.10
CA VAL A 81 20.11 1.64 19.19
C VAL A 81 20.14 2.18 20.63
N SER A 82 21.25 2.76 21.06
CA SER A 82 21.33 3.50 22.31
C SER A 82 20.75 4.91 22.17
N PHE A 83 20.35 5.54 23.28
CA PHE A 83 19.75 6.90 23.29
C PHE A 83 20.69 7.96 22.69
N ASP A 84 22.00 7.79 22.80
CA ASP A 84 22.99 8.69 22.19
C ASP A 84 23.21 8.46 20.68
N GLY A 85 22.56 7.43 20.13
CA GLY A 85 22.69 7.03 18.72
C GLY A 85 23.82 6.05 18.44
N SER A 86 24.57 5.64 19.45
CA SER A 86 25.61 4.62 19.32
C SER A 86 25.02 3.21 19.29
N GLY A 87 25.83 2.21 18.94
CA GLY A 87 25.45 0.80 19.02
C GLY A 87 24.27 0.38 18.11
N PHE A 88 24.00 1.13 17.04
CA PHE A 88 22.96 0.75 16.09
C PHE A 88 23.22 -0.65 15.52
N ALA A 89 22.23 -1.52 15.62
CA ALA A 89 22.28 -2.88 15.10
C ALA A 89 20.97 -3.30 14.46
N VAL A 90 21.04 -3.98 13.30
CA VAL A 90 19.91 -4.66 12.68
C VAL A 90 19.92 -6.10 13.15
N LEU A 91 18.93 -6.49 13.93
CA LEU A 91 18.85 -7.78 14.63
C LEU A 91 18.28 -8.92 13.76
N THR A 92 17.64 -8.59 12.65
CA THR A 92 17.07 -9.57 11.70
C THR A 92 17.88 -9.63 10.41
N SER A 93 18.01 -10.80 9.79
CA SER A 93 18.96 -11.00 8.69
C SER A 93 18.39 -11.57 7.39
N GLY A 94 17.15 -11.97 7.31
CA GLY A 94 16.54 -12.52 6.10
C GLY A 94 16.28 -11.47 5.01
N HIS A 95 16.15 -11.90 3.75
CA HIS A 95 15.70 -11.03 2.66
C HIS A 95 14.18 -11.08 2.53
N GLY A 96 13.49 -10.32 3.37
CA GLY A 96 12.03 -10.26 3.43
C GLY A 96 11.55 -9.34 4.55
N THR A 97 10.27 -9.36 4.82
CA THR A 97 9.67 -8.62 5.93
C THR A 97 9.63 -9.49 7.18
N HIS A 98 9.99 -8.93 8.32
CA HIS A 98 10.15 -9.60 9.60
C HIS A 98 9.07 -9.19 10.59
N GLU A 99 8.65 -10.16 11.41
CA GLU A 99 7.87 -9.99 12.64
C GLU A 99 8.64 -10.67 13.77
N VAL A 100 8.79 -10.00 14.91
CA VAL A 100 9.56 -10.52 16.04
C VAL A 100 8.71 -10.65 17.29
N GLU A 101 8.93 -11.74 18.02
CA GLU A 101 8.32 -11.99 19.33
C GLU A 101 9.43 -12.34 20.35
N PHE A 102 9.58 -11.51 21.37
CA PHE A 102 10.61 -11.68 22.40
C PHE A 102 10.17 -12.66 23.48
N SER A 103 11.14 -13.41 24.03
CA SER A 103 10.98 -14.13 25.28
C SER A 103 10.63 -13.15 26.43
N PRO A 104 9.97 -13.61 27.52
CA PRO A 104 9.61 -12.75 28.65
C PRO A 104 10.81 -12.04 29.28
N ASP A 105 11.96 -12.70 29.37
CA ASP A 105 13.22 -12.15 29.87
C ASP A 105 14.01 -11.36 28.82
N ARG A 106 13.50 -11.30 27.58
CA ARG A 106 14.10 -10.63 26.42
C ARG A 106 15.52 -11.10 26.07
N SER A 107 15.94 -12.30 26.51
CA SER A 107 17.25 -12.88 26.15
C SER A 107 17.32 -13.34 24.71
N CYS A 108 16.18 -13.74 24.13
CA CYS A 108 16.07 -14.17 22.75
C CYS A 108 14.75 -13.73 22.13
N PHE A 109 14.60 -13.90 20.82
CA PHE A 109 13.36 -13.68 20.11
C PHE A 109 13.15 -14.66 18.98
N ILE A 110 11.89 -14.95 18.67
CA ILE A 110 11.48 -15.63 17.45
C ILE A 110 11.39 -14.57 16.33
N ASP A 111 12.12 -14.83 15.24
CA ASP A 111 12.10 -14.03 14.01
C ASP A 111 11.31 -14.81 12.96
N LYS A 112 10.10 -14.36 12.66
CA LYS A 112 9.29 -14.88 11.55
C LYS A 112 9.43 -13.93 10.37
N TRP A 113 9.89 -14.44 9.23
CA TRP A 113 10.04 -13.61 8.04
C TRP A 113 9.59 -14.31 6.76
N SER A 114 9.17 -13.53 5.79
CA SER A 114 8.70 -14.02 4.50
C SER A 114 8.78 -12.94 3.42
N ARG A 115 8.52 -13.34 2.18
CA ARG A 115 8.26 -12.49 1.01
C ARG A 115 7.05 -13.01 0.26
N VAL A 116 6.55 -12.25 -0.70
CA VAL A 116 5.45 -12.73 -1.57
C VAL A 116 5.83 -14.02 -2.34
N ASP A 117 7.12 -14.22 -2.59
CA ASP A 117 7.73 -15.36 -3.32
C ASP A 117 8.55 -16.29 -2.42
N LEU A 118 8.46 -16.09 -1.10
CA LEU A 118 9.16 -16.91 -0.11
C LEU A 118 8.22 -17.24 1.05
N PRO A 119 7.94 -18.53 1.31
CA PRO A 119 7.15 -18.98 2.45
C PRO A 119 7.75 -18.54 3.79
N PRO A 120 6.96 -18.47 4.87
CA PRO A 120 7.46 -18.11 6.20
C PRO A 120 8.58 -19.03 6.69
N VAL A 121 9.60 -18.40 7.25
CA VAL A 121 10.69 -19.03 8.00
C VAL A 121 10.63 -18.52 9.43
N HIS A 122 10.75 -19.39 10.41
CA HIS A 122 10.81 -19.07 11.83
C HIS A 122 12.19 -19.43 12.38
N ALA A 123 12.84 -18.49 13.01
CA ALA A 123 14.18 -18.66 13.57
C ALA A 123 14.24 -18.09 14.99
N LEU A 124 14.95 -18.79 15.89
CA LEU A 124 15.27 -18.29 17.21
C LEU A 124 16.61 -17.54 17.16
N ARG A 125 16.64 -16.33 17.72
CA ARG A 125 17.82 -15.45 17.69
C ARG A 125 18.15 -14.87 19.04
N HIS A 126 19.42 -14.56 19.28
CA HIS A 126 19.85 -13.77 20.43
C HIS A 126 19.37 -12.31 20.32
N SER A 127 18.86 -11.76 21.40
CA SER A 127 18.35 -10.38 21.42
C SER A 127 19.45 -9.32 21.39
N THR A 128 20.66 -9.68 21.80
CA THR A 128 21.80 -8.75 21.89
C THR A 128 22.38 -8.38 20.55
N ASP A 129 22.49 -9.33 19.61
CA ASP A 129 23.18 -9.13 18.33
C ASP A 129 22.43 -9.74 17.12
N GLY A 130 21.29 -10.39 17.36
CA GLY A 130 20.48 -11.01 16.31
C GLY A 130 21.08 -12.30 15.72
N LYS A 131 22.17 -12.85 16.33
CA LYS A 131 22.73 -14.11 15.87
C LYS A 131 21.72 -15.25 15.91
N LEU A 132 21.73 -16.07 14.90
CA LEU A 132 20.89 -17.26 14.82
C LEU A 132 21.30 -18.27 15.90
N ILE A 133 20.33 -18.68 16.71
CA ILE A 133 20.46 -19.81 17.64
C ILE A 133 20.10 -21.10 16.87
N THR A 134 18.92 -21.11 16.27
CA THR A 134 18.45 -22.24 15.43
C THR A 134 17.32 -21.81 14.50
N GLU A 135 17.17 -22.49 13.37
CA GLU A 135 15.94 -22.44 12.56
C GLU A 135 14.90 -23.34 13.23
N LEU A 136 13.71 -22.80 13.48
CA LEU A 136 12.63 -23.53 14.13
C LEU A 136 11.74 -24.24 13.13
N GLU A 137 11.34 -23.53 12.07
CA GLU A 137 10.40 -24.05 11.07
C GLU A 137 10.50 -23.27 9.77
N LYS A 138 10.25 -23.96 8.67
CA LYS A 138 10.07 -23.38 7.34
C LYS A 138 8.82 -23.95 6.70
N ALA A 139 7.88 -23.09 6.33
CA ALA A 139 6.62 -23.56 5.77
C ALA A 139 6.82 -24.32 4.45
N ASP A 140 6.29 -25.54 4.39
CA ASP A 140 6.21 -26.32 3.17
C ASP A 140 5.05 -25.80 2.29
N VAL A 141 5.33 -25.70 1.00
CA VAL A 141 4.37 -25.24 -0.02
C VAL A 141 4.23 -26.20 -1.19
N GLN A 142 4.67 -27.45 -1.04
CA GLN A 142 4.62 -28.45 -2.12
C GLN A 142 3.17 -28.72 -2.55
N ASP A 143 2.28 -29.03 -1.61
CA ASP A 143 0.85 -29.26 -1.88
C ASP A 143 0.16 -28.02 -2.44
N TRP A 144 0.54 -26.83 -1.95
CA TRP A 144 0.03 -25.57 -2.46
C TRP A 144 0.41 -25.34 -3.93
N LYS A 145 1.64 -25.67 -4.32
CA LYS A 145 2.10 -25.64 -5.72
C LYS A 145 1.46 -26.72 -6.56
N ALA A 146 1.35 -27.95 -6.03
CA ALA A 146 0.70 -29.06 -6.71
C ALA A 146 -0.79 -28.77 -7.03
N ALA A 147 -1.44 -27.92 -6.23
CA ALA A 147 -2.77 -27.39 -6.50
C ALA A 147 -2.81 -26.29 -7.58
N GLY A 148 -1.72 -26.08 -8.33
CA GLY A 148 -1.63 -25.11 -9.44
C GLY A 148 -1.44 -23.66 -9.01
N ASN A 149 -1.07 -23.40 -7.75
CA ASN A 149 -0.81 -22.03 -7.30
C ASN A 149 0.62 -21.59 -7.66
N GLU A 150 0.76 -20.30 -8.00
CA GLU A 150 2.03 -19.67 -8.30
C GLU A 150 2.31 -18.49 -7.39
N PHE A 151 3.59 -18.25 -7.11
CA PHE A 151 3.99 -17.03 -6.42
C PHE A 151 3.83 -15.80 -7.31
N PRO A 152 3.41 -14.65 -6.75
CA PRO A 152 3.50 -13.38 -7.47
C PRO A 152 4.95 -13.08 -7.85
N THR A 153 5.14 -12.55 -9.06
CA THR A 153 6.45 -12.06 -9.50
C THR A 153 6.68 -10.64 -8.98
N ARG A 154 7.74 -10.42 -8.22
CA ARG A 154 8.16 -9.07 -7.84
C ARG A 154 8.74 -8.34 -9.07
N PHE A 155 8.39 -7.09 -9.23
CA PHE A 155 8.94 -6.25 -10.29
C PHE A 155 9.19 -4.83 -9.79
N VAL A 156 10.30 -4.24 -10.23
CA VAL A 156 10.71 -2.88 -9.90
C VAL A 156 10.94 -2.11 -11.20
N ALA A 157 10.42 -0.89 -11.25
CA ALA A 157 10.69 0.04 -12.34
C ALA A 157 10.87 1.46 -11.81
N LYS A 158 11.45 2.34 -12.60
CA LYS A 158 11.57 3.77 -12.26
C LYS A 158 10.21 4.46 -12.36
N GLY A 159 9.92 5.31 -11.39
CA GLY A 159 8.73 6.16 -11.37
C GLY A 159 8.85 7.36 -12.30
N ARG A 160 7.93 8.31 -12.11
CA ARG A 160 7.77 9.54 -12.94
C ARG A 160 9.03 10.39 -13.07
N ASP A 161 9.89 10.36 -12.08
CA ASP A 161 11.14 11.14 -12.02
C ASP A 161 12.33 10.42 -12.70
N GLY A 162 12.12 9.20 -13.22
CA GLY A 162 13.15 8.37 -13.84
C GLY A 162 14.23 7.85 -12.87
N LYS A 163 14.08 8.09 -11.56
CA LYS A 163 15.08 7.77 -10.51
C LYS A 163 14.53 6.89 -9.41
N THR A 164 13.37 7.20 -8.87
CA THR A 164 12.76 6.51 -7.72
C THR A 164 12.25 5.15 -8.12
N ASP A 165 12.64 4.12 -7.37
CA ASP A 165 12.15 2.76 -7.57
C ASP A 165 10.70 2.60 -7.08
N ILE A 166 9.84 2.12 -7.97
CA ILE A 166 8.46 1.73 -7.70
C ILE A 166 8.42 0.21 -7.63
N HIS A 167 7.97 -0.30 -6.48
CA HIS A 167 7.91 -1.71 -6.18
C HIS A 167 6.50 -2.24 -6.33
N GLY A 168 6.34 -3.35 -7.03
CA GLY A 168 5.06 -3.98 -7.25
C GLY A 168 5.15 -5.48 -7.49
N VAL A 169 4.00 -6.09 -7.72
CA VAL A 169 3.85 -7.52 -8.01
C VAL A 169 2.99 -7.73 -9.25
N ILE A 170 3.30 -8.79 -9.98
CA ILE A 170 2.57 -9.27 -11.15
C ILE A 170 2.12 -10.69 -10.85
N GLN A 171 0.84 -10.98 -11.05
CA GLN A 171 0.26 -12.31 -11.00
C GLN A 171 -0.19 -12.71 -12.39
N ARG A 172 0.22 -13.89 -12.83
CA ARG A 172 -0.13 -14.44 -14.14
C ARG A 172 -1.49 -15.13 -14.07
N PRO A 173 -2.23 -15.22 -15.20
CA PRO A 173 -3.45 -16.00 -15.25
C PRO A 173 -3.17 -17.48 -15.01
N ALA A 174 -4.20 -18.21 -14.59
CA ALA A 174 -4.17 -19.68 -14.59
C ALA A 174 -3.93 -20.20 -16.02
N ASN A 175 -3.22 -21.33 -16.15
CA ASN A 175 -2.88 -21.91 -17.46
C ASN A 175 -2.16 -20.93 -18.39
N PHE A 176 -1.19 -20.19 -17.84
CA PHE A 176 -0.44 -19.16 -18.55
C PHE A 176 0.34 -19.72 -19.74
N ASP A 177 0.11 -19.11 -20.94
CA ASP A 177 0.87 -19.35 -22.16
C ASP A 177 1.62 -18.07 -22.56
N PRO A 178 2.95 -18.05 -22.61
CA PRO A 178 3.72 -16.86 -22.94
C PRO A 178 3.54 -16.36 -24.38
N SER A 179 2.96 -17.16 -25.28
CA SER A 179 2.64 -16.78 -26.65
C SER A 179 1.35 -15.98 -26.78
N MET A 180 0.48 -16.04 -25.78
CA MET A 180 -0.80 -15.34 -25.74
C MET A 180 -0.65 -13.92 -25.21
N LYS A 181 -1.65 -13.07 -25.44
CA LYS A 181 -1.75 -11.72 -24.88
C LYS A 181 -2.92 -11.62 -23.92
N TYR A 182 -2.64 -11.10 -22.73
CA TYR A 182 -3.61 -11.03 -21.63
C TYR A 182 -3.89 -9.59 -21.24
N PRO A 183 -5.16 -9.20 -21.08
CA PRO A 183 -5.50 -7.89 -20.53
C PRO A 183 -4.99 -7.77 -19.09
N VAL A 184 -4.64 -6.54 -18.72
CA VAL A 184 -4.08 -6.24 -17.39
C VAL A 184 -5.14 -5.58 -16.52
N VAL A 185 -5.31 -6.09 -15.31
CA VAL A 185 -6.18 -5.46 -14.30
C VAL A 185 -5.33 -5.02 -13.11
N GLU A 186 -5.31 -3.73 -12.83
CA GLU A 186 -4.68 -3.19 -11.64
C GLU A 186 -5.63 -3.25 -10.45
N TYR A 187 -5.18 -3.82 -9.32
CA TYR A 187 -5.81 -3.60 -8.03
C TYR A 187 -5.15 -2.39 -7.38
N ILE A 188 -5.93 -1.33 -7.16
CA ILE A 188 -5.44 -0.09 -6.58
C ILE A 188 -5.98 0.15 -5.18
N TYR A 189 -5.10 0.56 -4.31
CA TYR A 189 -5.38 1.35 -3.14
C TYR A 189 -4.20 2.31 -2.97
N ALA A 190 -4.46 3.63 -3.03
CA ALA A 190 -3.42 4.64 -2.95
C ALA A 190 -3.65 5.64 -1.81
N GLY A 191 -4.35 5.21 -0.76
CA GLY A 191 -4.55 6.03 0.44
C GLY A 191 -3.21 6.39 1.09
N PRO A 192 -2.94 7.66 1.39
CA PRO A 192 -1.63 8.13 1.86
C PRO A 192 -1.23 7.65 3.25
N HIS A 193 -2.08 6.90 3.96
CA HIS A 193 -1.82 6.41 5.30
C HIS A 193 -0.98 5.12 5.34
N SER A 194 -0.82 4.39 4.21
CA SER A 194 -0.04 3.15 4.18
C SER A 194 0.55 2.87 2.78
N PHE A 195 1.15 1.69 2.62
CA PHE A 195 1.49 1.04 1.36
C PHE A 195 0.64 -0.23 1.22
N TYR A 196 0.45 -0.74 0.00
CA TYR A 196 -0.57 -1.75 -0.28
C TYR A 196 -0.10 -2.89 -1.15
N ALA A 197 0.96 -2.73 -1.94
CA ALA A 197 1.57 -3.84 -2.64
C ALA A 197 2.05 -4.89 -1.62
N PRO A 198 1.67 -6.17 -1.77
CA PRO A 198 1.98 -7.19 -0.76
C PRO A 198 3.49 -7.38 -0.61
N LYS A 199 3.94 -7.58 0.64
CA LYS A 199 5.37 -7.73 1.00
C LYS A 199 5.67 -9.06 1.67
N SER A 200 4.66 -9.74 2.23
CA SER A 200 4.78 -11.03 2.90
C SER A 200 4.07 -12.14 2.12
N PHE A 201 4.42 -13.37 2.39
CA PHE A 201 3.73 -14.54 1.87
C PHE A 201 2.29 -14.62 2.38
N ARG A 202 1.38 -14.97 1.49
CA ARG A 202 0.01 -15.34 1.82
C ARG A 202 -0.39 -16.53 0.96
N SER A 203 -0.84 -17.62 1.58
CA SER A 203 -1.32 -18.81 0.87
C SER A 203 -2.57 -18.54 0.02
N SER A 204 -3.32 -17.47 0.36
CA SER A 204 -4.53 -17.08 -0.35
C SER A 204 -4.45 -15.64 -0.83
N TYR A 205 -4.29 -15.44 -2.11
CA TYR A 205 -4.59 -14.18 -2.80
C TYR A 205 -6.04 -14.23 -3.33
N THR A 206 -6.99 -14.57 -2.44
CA THR A 206 -8.35 -15.01 -2.78
C THR A 206 -9.16 -14.01 -3.59
N HIS A 207 -9.00 -12.73 -3.34
CA HIS A 207 -9.73 -11.68 -4.06
C HIS A 207 -9.26 -11.41 -5.50
N ARG A 208 -8.27 -12.19 -5.99
CA ARG A 208 -7.73 -12.08 -7.35
C ARG A 208 -7.85 -13.38 -8.15
N ARG A 209 -8.17 -14.50 -7.49
CA ARG A 209 -8.23 -15.82 -8.13
C ARG A 209 -9.29 -15.88 -9.23
N ASP A 210 -10.40 -15.20 -9.07
CA ASP A 210 -11.46 -15.10 -10.04
C ASP A 210 -10.98 -14.45 -11.35
N LEU A 211 -10.24 -13.35 -11.27
CA LEU A 211 -9.64 -12.67 -12.42
C LEU A 211 -8.56 -13.54 -13.08
N LEU A 212 -7.64 -14.12 -12.30
CA LEU A 212 -6.57 -14.98 -12.80
C LEU A 212 -7.14 -16.23 -13.52
N ALA A 213 -8.21 -16.82 -12.98
CA ALA A 213 -8.89 -17.98 -13.57
C ALA A 213 -9.59 -17.65 -14.90
N ARG A 214 -9.81 -16.37 -15.20
CA ARG A 214 -10.45 -15.88 -16.42
C ARG A 214 -9.48 -15.23 -17.41
N GLY A 215 -8.18 -15.46 -17.26
CA GLY A 215 -7.19 -15.00 -18.22
C GLY A 215 -6.73 -13.56 -18.07
N PHE A 216 -6.92 -12.95 -16.90
CA PHE A 216 -6.36 -11.62 -16.63
C PHE A 216 -4.98 -11.71 -15.98
N VAL A 217 -4.09 -10.80 -16.34
CA VAL A 217 -2.91 -10.47 -15.55
C VAL A 217 -3.33 -9.48 -14.47
N VAL A 218 -2.98 -9.75 -13.21
CA VAL A 218 -3.30 -8.82 -12.11
C VAL A 218 -2.01 -8.18 -11.59
N VAL A 219 -2.00 -6.86 -11.49
CA VAL A 219 -0.85 -6.09 -10.98
C VAL A 219 -1.24 -5.26 -9.76
N GLN A 220 -0.25 -5.03 -8.89
CA GLN A 220 -0.39 -4.12 -7.76
C GLN A 220 0.96 -3.50 -7.44
N MET A 221 1.01 -2.18 -7.29
CA MET A 221 2.22 -1.43 -6.94
C MET A 221 1.88 -0.23 -6.07
N ASP A 222 2.91 0.35 -5.42
CA ASP A 222 2.80 1.58 -4.66
C ASP A 222 3.53 2.72 -5.38
N GLY A 223 2.77 3.67 -5.92
CA GLY A 223 3.29 4.92 -6.52
C GLY A 223 3.62 5.97 -5.46
N MET A 224 4.27 7.07 -5.87
CA MET A 224 4.51 8.23 -5.03
C MET A 224 3.18 8.77 -4.47
N GLY A 225 3.21 9.26 -3.22
CA GLY A 225 2.04 9.67 -2.46
C GLY A 225 1.56 8.62 -1.45
N THR A 226 1.95 7.33 -1.59
CA THR A 226 1.75 6.34 -0.53
C THR A 226 2.79 6.49 0.58
N ASN A 227 2.53 5.88 1.76
CA ASN A 227 3.35 6.08 2.95
C ASN A 227 4.55 5.10 3.04
N TRP A 228 5.31 5.25 4.12
CA TRP A 228 6.42 4.39 4.53
C TRP A 228 7.62 4.38 3.58
N ARG A 229 7.82 5.51 2.92
CA ARG A 229 9.04 5.92 2.20
C ARG A 229 9.51 7.28 2.74
N GLY A 230 10.57 7.83 2.20
CA GLY A 230 11.04 9.17 2.55
C GLY A 230 9.95 10.24 2.35
N LYS A 231 10.05 11.34 3.09
CA LYS A 231 9.05 12.43 3.08
C LYS A 231 8.75 12.94 1.66
N LYS A 232 9.77 13.07 0.83
CA LYS A 232 9.65 13.52 -0.58
C LYS A 232 8.75 12.60 -1.44
N PHE A 233 8.79 11.31 -1.18
CA PHE A 233 7.93 10.33 -1.85
C PHE A 233 6.48 10.46 -1.39
N HIS A 234 6.29 10.65 -0.09
CA HIS A 234 4.96 10.73 0.53
C HIS A 234 4.27 12.07 0.22
N ASP A 235 4.98 13.19 0.26
CA ASP A 235 4.42 14.54 0.09
C ASP A 235 3.78 14.79 -1.28
N VAL A 236 3.97 13.89 -2.26
CA VAL A 236 3.27 13.97 -3.57
C VAL A 236 1.75 13.95 -3.40
N CYS A 237 1.24 13.34 -2.32
CA CYS A 237 -0.20 13.34 -2.02
C CYS A 237 -0.72 14.65 -1.42
N TRP A 238 0.15 15.55 -0.94
CA TRP A 238 -0.25 16.78 -0.27
C TRP A 238 -0.97 17.73 -1.24
N HIS A 239 -2.21 18.11 -0.89
CA HIS A 239 -3.14 18.84 -1.75
C HIS A 239 -3.46 18.17 -3.09
N ASN A 240 -3.22 16.86 -3.23
CA ASN A 240 -3.19 16.18 -4.51
C ASN A 240 -3.61 14.69 -4.44
N LEU A 241 -4.72 14.40 -3.74
CA LEU A 241 -5.24 13.03 -3.66
C LEU A 241 -5.68 12.48 -5.03
N GLY A 242 -5.99 13.36 -5.98
CA GLY A 242 -6.33 12.99 -7.34
C GLY A 242 -5.18 12.39 -8.16
N ASP A 243 -3.92 12.57 -7.73
CA ASP A 243 -2.75 11.96 -8.39
C ASP A 243 -2.69 10.44 -8.21
N ALA A 244 -2.95 9.94 -7.00
CA ALA A 244 -2.94 8.51 -6.64
C ALA A 244 -1.72 7.71 -7.14
N GLY A 245 -0.61 8.37 -7.48
CA GLY A 245 0.58 7.75 -8.05
C GLY A 245 0.41 7.29 -9.50
N PHE A 246 -0.58 7.75 -10.25
CA PHE A 246 -0.85 7.28 -11.62
C PHE A 246 0.33 7.42 -12.59
N PRO A 247 1.08 8.53 -12.62
CA PRO A 247 2.25 8.62 -13.51
C PRO A 247 3.28 7.52 -13.23
N ASP A 248 3.48 7.14 -11.97
CA ASP A 248 4.40 6.06 -11.57
C ASP A 248 3.87 4.69 -11.95
N ARG A 249 2.57 4.45 -11.72
CA ARG A 249 1.87 3.19 -12.03
C ARG A 249 1.88 2.90 -13.52
N ILE A 250 1.57 3.90 -14.34
CA ILE A 250 1.61 3.81 -15.80
C ILE A 250 3.04 3.56 -16.30
N ALA A 251 4.03 4.28 -15.79
CA ALA A 251 5.44 4.07 -16.12
C ALA A 251 5.90 2.65 -15.77
N TRP A 252 5.50 2.16 -14.58
CA TRP A 252 5.82 0.82 -14.11
C TRP A 252 5.21 -0.27 -15.00
N MET A 253 3.91 -0.17 -15.35
CA MET A 253 3.26 -1.13 -16.25
C MET A 253 3.87 -1.13 -17.65
N LYS A 254 4.18 0.05 -18.20
CA LYS A 254 4.89 0.17 -19.49
C LYS A 254 6.28 -0.48 -19.46
N ALA A 255 7.02 -0.30 -18.36
CA ALA A 255 8.31 -0.94 -18.16
C ALA A 255 8.18 -2.47 -18.01
N ALA A 256 7.18 -2.94 -17.29
CA ALA A 256 6.91 -4.37 -17.14
C ALA A 256 6.58 -5.05 -18.49
N ALA A 257 5.73 -4.43 -19.31
CA ALA A 257 5.32 -4.95 -20.61
C ALA A 257 6.47 -5.05 -21.62
N LYS A 258 7.51 -4.18 -21.53
CA LYS A 258 8.69 -4.27 -22.41
C LYS A 258 9.40 -5.63 -22.33
N SER A 259 9.46 -6.22 -21.15
CA SER A 259 10.06 -7.55 -20.91
C SER A 259 9.04 -8.68 -20.82
N ARG A 260 7.75 -8.35 -20.94
CA ARG A 260 6.62 -9.27 -20.82
C ARG A 260 5.59 -8.96 -21.90
N PRO A 261 5.88 -9.31 -23.17
CA PRO A 261 5.04 -8.94 -24.34
C PRO A 261 3.62 -9.54 -24.28
N TRP A 262 3.41 -10.49 -23.39
CA TRP A 262 2.09 -11.05 -23.07
C TRP A 262 1.19 -10.12 -22.23
N MET A 263 1.71 -9.04 -21.63
CA MET A 263 0.90 -7.99 -21.00
C MET A 263 0.33 -7.04 -22.06
N ASP A 264 -0.97 -7.14 -22.31
CA ASP A 264 -1.64 -6.29 -23.30
C ASP A 264 -2.09 -4.96 -22.69
N LEU A 265 -1.29 -3.94 -22.86
CA LEU A 265 -1.60 -2.59 -22.37
C LEU A 265 -2.62 -1.82 -23.23
N SER A 266 -3.13 -2.39 -24.31
CA SER A 266 -4.28 -1.84 -25.02
C SER A 266 -5.61 -2.21 -24.34
N ARG A 267 -5.59 -3.08 -23.31
CA ARG A 267 -6.75 -3.55 -22.57
C ARG A 267 -6.44 -3.52 -21.06
N VAL A 268 -6.38 -2.32 -20.49
CA VAL A 268 -6.06 -2.12 -19.05
C VAL A 268 -7.32 -1.77 -18.28
N GLY A 269 -7.61 -2.57 -17.24
CA GLY A 269 -8.63 -2.29 -16.25
C GLY A 269 -8.03 -1.91 -14.91
N ILE A 270 -8.88 -1.35 -14.03
CA ILE A 270 -8.50 -0.98 -12.66
C ILE A 270 -9.68 -1.18 -11.71
N TYR A 271 -9.41 -1.64 -10.48
CA TYR A 271 -10.45 -1.70 -9.45
C TYR A 271 -9.90 -1.42 -8.06
N GLY A 272 -10.77 -0.93 -7.19
CA GLY A 272 -10.47 -0.71 -5.79
C GLY A 272 -11.70 -0.32 -4.98
N GLY A 273 -11.59 -0.40 -3.66
CA GLY A 273 -12.62 0.02 -2.72
C GLY A 273 -12.16 1.18 -1.84
N SER A 274 -13.09 1.95 -1.27
CA SER A 274 -12.77 3.06 -0.37
C SER A 274 -11.90 4.12 -1.07
N ALA A 275 -10.74 4.51 -0.52
CA ALA A 275 -9.77 5.34 -1.24
C ALA A 275 -9.38 4.73 -2.60
N GLY A 276 -9.30 3.40 -2.70
CA GLY A 276 -9.10 2.71 -3.98
C GLY A 276 -10.28 2.85 -4.96
N GLY A 277 -11.51 2.96 -4.47
CA GLY A 277 -12.69 3.27 -5.28
C GLY A 277 -12.64 4.68 -5.85
N GLN A 278 -12.26 5.67 -5.04
CA GLN A 278 -11.98 7.01 -5.53
C GLN A 278 -10.90 6.99 -6.62
N ASN A 279 -9.80 6.26 -6.39
CA ASN A 279 -8.71 6.15 -7.34
C ASN A 279 -9.16 5.45 -8.64
N ALA A 280 -9.93 4.33 -8.56
CA ALA A 280 -10.37 3.60 -9.73
C ALA A 280 -11.24 4.46 -10.67
N MET A 281 -12.22 5.21 -10.15
CA MET A 281 -12.98 6.15 -10.95
C MET A 281 -12.10 7.29 -11.50
N ARG A 282 -11.16 7.79 -10.69
CA ARG A 282 -10.22 8.85 -11.11
C ARG A 282 -9.35 8.43 -12.30
N ALA A 283 -8.99 7.16 -12.41
CA ALA A 283 -8.21 6.63 -13.53
C ALA A 283 -8.90 6.92 -14.89
N LEU A 284 -10.20 6.75 -14.97
CA LEU A 284 -10.96 7.02 -16.19
C LEU A 284 -11.18 8.52 -16.46
N ILE A 285 -11.18 9.34 -15.41
CA ILE A 285 -11.31 10.81 -15.53
C ILE A 285 -9.99 11.44 -15.98
N ALA A 286 -8.87 11.01 -15.42
CA ALA A 286 -7.58 11.67 -15.61
C ALA A 286 -6.64 10.93 -16.59
N HIS A 287 -6.81 9.62 -16.77
CA HIS A 287 -5.88 8.75 -17.51
C HIS A 287 -6.61 7.77 -18.45
N SER A 288 -7.73 8.19 -19.04
CA SER A 288 -8.53 7.39 -19.99
C SER A 288 -7.80 6.99 -21.28
N GLY A 289 -6.67 7.59 -21.60
CA GLY A 289 -5.78 7.13 -22.66
C GLY A 289 -4.96 5.89 -22.30
N PHE A 290 -5.03 5.42 -21.06
CA PHE A 290 -4.33 4.23 -20.58
C PHE A 290 -5.26 3.21 -19.91
N TYR A 291 -6.20 3.67 -19.07
CA TYR A 291 -7.21 2.81 -18.44
C TYR A 291 -8.51 2.84 -19.25
N HIS A 292 -9.05 1.64 -19.53
CA HIS A 292 -10.22 1.47 -20.40
C HIS A 292 -11.49 1.09 -19.64
N ALA A 293 -11.34 0.40 -18.51
CA ALA A 293 -12.45 -0.04 -17.65
C ALA A 293 -12.08 0.10 -16.17
N ALA A 294 -13.01 0.59 -15.35
CA ALA A 294 -12.82 0.73 -13.91
C ALA A 294 -14.00 0.19 -13.11
N ALA A 295 -13.72 -0.55 -12.03
CA ALA A 295 -14.73 -0.93 -11.04
C ALA A 295 -14.38 -0.24 -9.70
N ALA A 296 -15.22 0.70 -9.27
CA ALA A 296 -15.03 1.53 -8.11
C ALA A 296 -16.08 1.21 -7.05
N ASP A 297 -15.65 0.75 -5.87
CA ASP A 297 -16.52 0.43 -4.74
C ASP A 297 -16.36 1.44 -3.61
N CYS A 298 -17.49 1.88 -3.03
CA CYS A 298 -17.57 2.71 -1.81
C CYS A 298 -16.54 3.86 -1.74
N GLY A 299 -16.30 4.56 -2.86
CA GLY A 299 -15.27 5.59 -2.95
C GLY A 299 -15.68 6.93 -2.30
N CYS A 300 -14.74 7.61 -1.64
CA CYS A 300 -14.90 9.02 -1.29
C CYS A 300 -14.61 9.88 -2.52
N HIS A 301 -15.63 10.13 -3.35
CA HIS A 301 -15.47 10.76 -4.65
C HIS A 301 -15.27 12.28 -4.61
N ASP A 302 -15.53 12.90 -3.45
CA ASP A 302 -15.24 14.32 -3.19
C ASP A 302 -14.71 14.51 -1.76
N ASN A 303 -13.50 15.00 -1.64
CA ASN A 303 -12.83 15.14 -0.34
C ASN A 303 -13.31 16.33 0.49
N ARG A 304 -14.31 17.10 0.01
CA ARG A 304 -15.01 18.14 0.77
C ARG A 304 -16.13 17.57 1.65
N MET A 305 -16.48 16.31 1.45
CA MET A 305 -17.39 15.56 2.30
C MET A 305 -16.68 14.35 2.94
N ASP A 306 -17.38 13.59 3.76
CA ASP A 306 -16.86 12.46 4.52
C ASP A 306 -16.00 12.89 5.73
N LYS A 307 -14.97 12.19 6.09
CA LYS A 307 -14.19 12.36 7.33
C LYS A 307 -13.21 13.53 7.23
N ILE A 308 -13.48 14.63 7.91
CA ILE A 308 -12.59 15.79 7.99
C ILE A 308 -11.18 15.36 8.41
N TRP A 309 -11.05 14.58 9.50
CA TRP A 309 -9.76 14.14 10.03
C TRP A 309 -8.92 13.34 9.03
N TRP A 310 -9.55 12.65 8.05
CA TRP A 310 -8.82 11.95 6.99
C TRP A 310 -8.56 12.88 5.79
N ASN A 311 -9.56 13.60 5.34
CA ASN A 311 -9.45 14.45 4.15
C ASN A 311 -8.49 15.63 4.39
N GLU A 312 -8.66 16.38 5.48
CA GLU A 312 -7.79 17.54 5.79
C GLU A 312 -6.35 17.13 6.12
N ALA A 313 -6.14 15.91 6.64
CA ALA A 313 -4.78 15.40 6.85
C ALA A 313 -3.93 15.36 5.57
N TRP A 314 -4.56 15.26 4.41
CA TRP A 314 -3.90 15.16 3.10
C TRP A 314 -4.20 16.35 2.18
N MET A 315 -5.37 16.93 2.29
CA MET A 315 -5.82 18.03 1.44
C MET A 315 -5.66 19.39 2.12
N GLY A 316 -5.42 19.42 3.43
CA GLY A 316 -5.18 20.67 4.19
C GLY A 316 -6.41 21.53 4.40
N TRP A 317 -6.20 22.66 5.07
CA TRP A 317 -7.15 23.72 5.34
C TRP A 317 -6.51 25.08 5.05
N PRO A 318 -7.24 26.08 4.48
CA PRO A 318 -8.65 26.04 4.08
C PRO A 318 -8.90 25.25 2.80
N ILE A 319 -10.17 24.91 2.54
CA ILE A 319 -10.60 24.30 1.28
C ILE A 319 -10.33 25.28 0.14
N GLY A 320 -9.55 24.81 -0.86
CA GLY A 320 -9.19 25.58 -2.05
C GLY A 320 -9.47 24.81 -3.34
N ASP A 321 -9.02 25.31 -4.47
CA ASP A 321 -9.27 24.76 -5.82
C ASP A 321 -8.77 23.31 -5.97
N HIS A 322 -7.70 22.95 -5.27
CA HIS A 322 -7.13 21.58 -5.26
C HIS A 322 -8.12 20.51 -4.82
N TYR A 323 -9.13 20.85 -4.00
CA TYR A 323 -10.22 19.93 -3.66
C TYR A 323 -11.10 19.64 -4.88
N GLY A 324 -11.47 20.69 -5.64
CA GLY A 324 -12.23 20.55 -6.90
C GLY A 324 -11.44 19.79 -7.98
N GLU A 325 -10.15 20.08 -8.10
CA GLU A 325 -9.25 19.40 -9.04
C GLU A 325 -9.08 17.90 -8.72
N SER A 326 -9.10 17.53 -7.45
CA SER A 326 -9.04 16.12 -6.99
C SER A 326 -10.41 15.44 -6.97
N SER A 327 -11.53 16.17 -7.09
CA SER A 327 -12.88 15.63 -6.98
C SER A 327 -13.30 14.89 -8.23
N ASN A 328 -13.76 13.65 -8.08
CA ASN A 328 -14.39 12.88 -9.17
C ASN A 328 -15.78 13.44 -9.51
N VAL A 329 -16.48 14.02 -8.53
CA VAL A 329 -17.79 14.65 -8.73
C VAL A 329 -17.64 15.89 -9.60
N ALA A 330 -16.76 16.82 -9.24
CA ALA A 330 -16.52 18.05 -10.00
C ALA A 330 -15.98 17.77 -11.42
N GLN A 331 -15.23 16.70 -11.60
CA GLN A 331 -14.59 16.31 -12.86
C GLN A 331 -15.35 15.23 -13.65
N ALA A 332 -16.57 14.86 -13.24
CA ALA A 332 -17.36 13.75 -13.83
C ALA A 332 -17.54 13.89 -15.34
N HIS A 333 -17.68 15.12 -15.85
CA HIS A 333 -17.82 15.42 -17.29
C HIS A 333 -16.64 14.94 -18.14
N ARG A 334 -15.47 14.68 -17.55
CA ARG A 334 -14.26 14.22 -18.22
C ARG A 334 -14.19 12.69 -18.36
N LEU A 335 -15.11 11.94 -17.71
CA LEU A 335 -15.12 10.49 -17.75
C LEU A 335 -15.08 9.98 -19.19
N LYS A 336 -14.18 9.02 -19.46
CA LYS A 336 -14.12 8.24 -20.70
C LYS A 336 -13.77 6.79 -20.34
N GLY A 337 -14.31 5.83 -21.15
CA GLY A 337 -14.16 4.39 -20.87
C GLY A 337 -15.31 3.86 -20.03
N GLU A 338 -15.21 2.60 -19.64
CA GLU A 338 -16.28 1.82 -19.01
C GLU A 338 -16.19 1.90 -17.50
N LEU A 339 -17.26 2.30 -16.82
CA LEU A 339 -17.28 2.47 -15.36
C LEU A 339 -18.36 1.58 -14.73
N LEU A 340 -17.96 0.80 -13.72
CA LEU A 340 -18.87 0.16 -12.76
C LEU A 340 -18.69 0.83 -11.39
N LEU A 341 -19.75 1.47 -10.89
CA LEU A 341 -19.84 1.95 -9.51
C LEU A 341 -20.55 0.91 -8.64
N MET A 342 -20.01 0.61 -7.49
CA MET A 342 -20.62 -0.27 -6.49
C MET A 342 -20.73 0.44 -5.14
N LEU A 343 -21.81 0.14 -4.41
CA LEU A 343 -22.14 0.81 -3.16
C LEU A 343 -22.90 -0.12 -2.23
N GLY A 344 -22.52 -0.14 -0.96
CA GLY A 344 -23.30 -0.71 0.15
C GLY A 344 -24.22 0.35 0.74
N GLY A 345 -25.52 0.07 0.83
CA GLY A 345 -26.52 1.02 1.35
C GLY A 345 -26.37 1.30 2.86
N GLU A 346 -25.74 0.38 3.60
CA GLU A 346 -25.46 0.50 5.04
C GLU A 346 -23.98 0.80 5.33
N ASP A 347 -23.26 1.42 4.37
CA ASP A 347 -21.87 1.81 4.59
C ASP A 347 -21.77 2.89 5.68
N ARG A 348 -21.14 2.52 6.81
CA ARG A 348 -20.91 3.42 7.96
C ARG A 348 -19.50 4.00 8.01
N ASN A 349 -18.68 3.69 6.99
CA ASN A 349 -17.30 4.20 6.90
C ASN A 349 -17.22 5.35 5.89
N VAL A 350 -17.60 5.12 4.63
CA VAL A 350 -17.77 6.17 3.63
C VAL A 350 -19.26 6.31 3.36
N ASP A 351 -19.82 7.47 3.67
CA ASP A 351 -21.26 7.71 3.52
C ASP A 351 -21.71 7.37 2.08
N PRO A 352 -22.77 6.58 1.91
CA PRO A 352 -23.38 6.27 0.61
C PRO A 352 -23.60 7.50 -0.27
N ALA A 353 -23.89 8.66 0.30
CA ALA A 353 -24.06 9.92 -0.41
C ALA A 353 -22.82 10.29 -1.25
N SER A 354 -21.61 9.88 -0.86
CA SER A 354 -20.39 10.14 -1.65
C SER A 354 -20.47 9.53 -3.05
N THR A 355 -20.89 8.26 -3.15
CA THR A 355 -21.09 7.61 -4.45
C THR A 355 -22.34 8.14 -5.18
N ILE A 356 -23.43 8.41 -4.45
CA ILE A 356 -24.66 8.96 -5.05
C ILE A 356 -24.43 10.34 -5.69
N GLN A 357 -23.62 11.20 -5.09
CA GLN A 357 -23.22 12.48 -5.70
C GLN A 357 -22.42 12.28 -7.00
N ALA A 358 -21.55 11.27 -7.06
CA ALA A 358 -20.84 10.92 -8.28
C ALA A 358 -21.78 10.41 -9.36
N VAL A 359 -22.78 9.58 -9.01
CA VAL A 359 -23.85 9.11 -9.91
C VAL A 359 -24.63 10.31 -10.47
N ASP A 360 -25.10 11.23 -9.62
CA ASP A 360 -25.82 12.43 -10.04
C ASP A 360 -25.01 13.32 -11.01
N ALA A 361 -23.71 13.51 -10.71
CA ALA A 361 -22.80 14.28 -11.55
C ALA A 361 -22.57 13.62 -12.92
N LEU A 362 -22.46 12.29 -12.98
CA LEU A 362 -22.33 11.53 -14.22
C LEU A 362 -23.61 11.63 -15.07
N VAL A 363 -24.80 11.48 -14.46
CA VAL A 363 -26.11 11.63 -15.13
C VAL A 363 -26.23 13.04 -15.73
N LYS A 364 -25.94 14.10 -14.94
CA LYS A 364 -25.96 15.48 -15.42
C LYS A 364 -24.98 15.75 -16.56
N ALA A 365 -23.86 15.01 -16.58
CA ALA A 365 -22.85 15.12 -17.63
C ALA A 365 -23.15 14.21 -18.85
N GLY A 366 -24.27 13.48 -18.87
CA GLY A 366 -24.65 12.56 -19.96
C GLY A 366 -23.66 11.43 -20.15
N LYS A 367 -23.11 10.86 -19.06
CA LYS A 367 -22.14 9.77 -19.11
C LYS A 367 -22.81 8.43 -18.87
N ASP A 368 -22.40 7.42 -19.64
CA ASP A 368 -22.82 6.03 -19.44
C ASP A 368 -21.96 5.37 -18.36
N PHE A 369 -22.61 4.55 -17.52
CA PHE A 369 -21.95 3.77 -16.48
C PHE A 369 -22.89 2.68 -15.94
N GLU A 370 -22.32 1.64 -15.32
CA GLU A 370 -23.09 0.66 -14.55
C GLU A 370 -23.10 1.05 -13.08
N PHE A 371 -24.23 0.85 -12.41
CA PHE A 371 -24.36 1.10 -10.97
C PHE A 371 -24.99 -0.09 -10.25
N VAL A 372 -24.35 -0.54 -9.16
CA VAL A 372 -24.83 -1.63 -8.32
C VAL A 372 -24.95 -1.16 -6.87
N LEU A 373 -26.17 -1.00 -6.41
CA LEU A 373 -26.48 -0.82 -5.00
C LEU A 373 -26.77 -2.19 -4.35
N GLN A 374 -26.09 -2.49 -3.26
CA GLN A 374 -26.41 -3.59 -2.36
C GLN A 374 -27.05 -3.00 -1.10
N PRO A 375 -28.41 -3.02 -0.97
CA PRO A 375 -29.11 -2.22 0.08
C PRO A 375 -28.65 -2.52 1.49
N SER A 376 -28.45 -3.80 1.85
CA SER A 376 -27.95 -4.26 3.16
C SER A 376 -26.44 -4.43 3.22
N GLY A 377 -25.70 -4.02 2.19
CA GLY A 377 -24.24 -4.10 2.15
C GLY A 377 -23.60 -2.98 2.95
N GLY A 378 -22.52 -3.29 3.68
CA GLY A 378 -21.68 -2.31 4.35
C GLY A 378 -20.49 -1.86 3.51
N HIS A 379 -19.46 -1.31 4.16
CA HIS A 379 -18.21 -0.89 3.53
C HIS A 379 -17.50 -2.06 2.86
N GLY A 380 -17.13 -1.94 1.57
CA GLY A 380 -16.50 -3.01 0.81
C GLY A 380 -17.51 -4.04 0.23
N SER A 381 -18.71 -3.61 -0.12
CA SER A 381 -19.76 -4.46 -0.69
C SER A 381 -19.34 -5.22 -1.96
N ALA A 382 -18.37 -4.70 -2.73
CA ALA A 382 -17.77 -5.38 -3.88
C ALA A 382 -17.01 -6.67 -3.52
N GLU A 383 -16.65 -6.89 -2.27
CA GLU A 383 -15.98 -8.12 -1.81
C GLU A 383 -16.97 -9.24 -1.42
N SER A 384 -18.28 -8.97 -1.42
CA SER A 384 -19.30 -10.01 -1.34
C SER A 384 -19.24 -10.95 -2.56
N THR A 385 -19.81 -12.15 -2.46
CA THR A 385 -19.90 -13.09 -3.59
C THR A 385 -20.56 -12.46 -4.81
N TYR A 386 -21.66 -11.70 -4.59
CA TYR A 386 -22.35 -11.00 -5.65
C TYR A 386 -21.50 -9.86 -6.25
N GLY A 387 -20.87 -9.04 -5.40
CA GLY A 387 -20.02 -7.94 -5.86
C GLY A 387 -18.81 -8.41 -6.68
N LYS A 388 -18.12 -9.46 -6.22
CA LYS A 388 -17.04 -10.11 -6.98
C LYS A 388 -17.49 -10.61 -8.35
N LYS A 389 -18.65 -11.29 -8.38
CA LYS A 389 -19.23 -11.75 -9.65
C LYS A 389 -19.53 -10.59 -10.58
N ARG A 390 -20.16 -9.51 -10.11
CA ARG A 390 -20.49 -8.33 -10.94
C ARG A 390 -19.23 -7.66 -11.48
N ARG A 391 -18.18 -7.50 -10.66
CA ARG A 391 -16.89 -6.96 -11.08
C ARG A 391 -16.21 -7.85 -12.13
N LEU A 392 -16.23 -9.17 -11.94
CA LEU A 392 -15.65 -10.12 -12.89
C LEU A 392 -16.38 -10.08 -14.24
N ASP A 393 -17.72 -10.17 -14.23
CA ASP A 393 -18.55 -10.12 -15.44
C ASP A 393 -18.34 -8.80 -16.19
N PHE A 394 -18.18 -7.69 -15.49
CA PHE A 394 -17.89 -6.38 -16.05
C PHE A 394 -16.55 -6.38 -16.82
N PHE A 395 -15.46 -6.83 -16.20
CA PHE A 395 -14.16 -6.89 -16.88
C PHE A 395 -14.14 -7.86 -18.04
N ILE A 396 -14.83 -9.01 -17.95
CA ILE A 396 -14.96 -9.95 -19.08
C ILE A 396 -15.64 -9.27 -20.28
N ARG A 397 -16.71 -8.52 -20.07
CA ARG A 397 -17.42 -7.83 -21.16
C ARG A 397 -16.57 -6.76 -21.84
N HIS A 398 -15.84 -5.96 -21.04
CA HIS A 398 -15.18 -4.76 -21.55
C HIS A 398 -13.71 -4.96 -21.92
N LEU A 399 -13.01 -5.95 -21.35
CA LEU A 399 -11.60 -6.21 -21.64
C LEU A 399 -11.36 -7.50 -22.44
N ARG A 400 -12.34 -8.40 -22.52
CA ARG A 400 -12.32 -9.62 -23.36
C ARG A 400 -11.01 -10.42 -23.19
N PRO A 401 -10.79 -11.11 -22.06
CA PRO A 401 -9.60 -11.89 -21.78
C PRO A 401 -9.44 -13.10 -22.72
#